data_97d1de0cd01abf35f58960db7c372f61
#
_entry.id   97d1de0cd01abf35f58960db7c372f61
#
_cell.length_a   1.000
_cell.length_b   1.000
_cell.length_c   1.000
_cell.angle_alpha   90.00
_cell.angle_beta   90.00
_cell.angle_gamma   90.00
#
_symmetry.space_group_name_H-M   'P 1'
#
loop_
_entity.id
_entity.type
_entity.pdbx_description
1 polymer ?
#
loop_
_entity_poly.entity_id
_entity_poly.type
_entity_poly.pdbx_seq_one_letter_code
_entity_poly.pdbx_strand_id
1 'polypeptide(L)'
;KILKTRKEFEVYIVITGMHVLEKFGNTYEEVEKHFRSKIIKFKNQSLGDRLEIILSKTSEKFSKIVKKIEPDLIVIHGDRVEALASALVGSLNHILTAHIEGGEVSGTIDDTIRHAVTKLSHIHFVGSPAAKNRITKMGEIKKHIFNIGSPDIDTIVKKKLPTIKNPNITRYPAGLL
;
A
#
# COMPACT_ATOMS: atom_id res chain seq x y z
N LYS A 1 5.58 -8.17 -10.88
CA LYS A 1 5.99 -8.98 -12.07
C LYS A 1 6.38 -10.41 -11.65
N ILE A 2 7.24 -10.59 -10.64
CA ILE A 2 7.76 -11.92 -10.23
C ILE A 2 6.61 -12.88 -9.85
N LEU A 3 5.65 -12.47 -9.05
CA LEU A 3 4.52 -13.32 -8.66
C LEU A 3 3.71 -13.84 -9.85
N LYS A 4 3.61 -13.08 -10.94
CA LYS A 4 2.91 -13.50 -12.16
C LYS A 4 3.62 -14.62 -12.93
N THR A 5 4.93 -14.77 -12.77
CA THR A 5 5.70 -15.84 -13.43
C THR A 5 5.68 -17.13 -12.66
N ARG A 6 5.17 -17.10 -11.43
CA ARG A 6 5.02 -18.25 -10.55
C ARG A 6 3.65 -18.85 -10.72
N LYS A 7 3.56 -20.09 -11.20
CA LYS A 7 2.28 -20.79 -11.43
C LYS A 7 1.49 -21.09 -10.15
N GLU A 8 2.18 -21.03 -9.00
CA GLU A 8 1.61 -21.26 -7.68
C GLU A 8 0.73 -20.09 -7.19
N PHE A 9 0.84 -18.90 -7.84
CA PHE A 9 0.11 -17.71 -7.42
C PHE A 9 -0.88 -17.24 -8.47
N GLU A 10 -2.11 -17.05 -8.05
CA GLU A 10 -3.13 -16.34 -8.78
C GLU A 10 -3.24 -14.91 -8.22
N VAL A 11 -2.78 -13.91 -8.99
CA VAL A 11 -2.66 -12.54 -8.51
C VAL A 11 -3.79 -11.66 -9.02
N TYR A 12 -4.55 -11.08 -8.10
CA TYR A 12 -5.52 -10.02 -8.35
C TYR A 12 -4.93 -8.68 -7.93
N ILE A 13 -5.17 -7.63 -8.70
CA ILE A 13 -4.80 -6.26 -8.37
C ILE A 13 -6.08 -5.46 -8.20
N VAL A 14 -6.27 -4.93 -7.00
CA VAL A 14 -7.40 -4.04 -6.70
C VAL A 14 -6.90 -2.60 -6.72
N ILE A 15 -7.53 -1.76 -7.53
CA ILE A 15 -7.17 -0.35 -7.72
C ILE A 15 -8.33 0.53 -7.26
N THR A 16 -8.04 1.46 -6.38
CA THR A 16 -9.02 2.40 -5.83
C THR A 16 -8.35 3.71 -5.38
N GLY A 17 -9.04 4.54 -4.63
CA GLY A 17 -8.48 5.77 -4.09
C GLY A 17 -8.20 6.82 -5.16
N MET A 18 -7.11 7.54 -5.01
CA MET A 18 -6.70 8.60 -5.94
C MET A 18 -6.35 8.06 -7.33
N HIS A 19 -5.97 6.78 -7.45
CA HIS A 19 -5.61 6.15 -8.73
C HIS A 19 -6.74 6.16 -9.75
N VAL A 20 -8.00 6.22 -9.32
CA VAL A 20 -9.19 6.21 -10.18
C VAL A 20 -9.85 7.58 -10.31
N LEU A 21 -9.16 8.64 -9.91
CA LEU A 21 -9.64 10.02 -10.02
C LEU A 21 -8.88 10.78 -11.11
N GLU A 22 -9.61 11.36 -12.05
CA GLU A 22 -9.06 12.14 -13.16
C GLU A 22 -8.14 13.28 -12.71
N LYS A 23 -8.51 13.98 -11.62
CA LYS A 23 -7.69 15.05 -11.02
C LYS A 23 -6.25 14.60 -10.69
N PHE A 24 -6.05 13.32 -10.41
CA PHE A 24 -4.74 12.75 -10.08
C PHE A 24 -4.14 11.95 -11.25
N GLY A 25 -4.65 12.18 -12.48
CA GLY A 25 -4.09 11.66 -13.72
C GLY A 25 -4.41 10.19 -14.01
N ASN A 26 -5.48 9.62 -13.40
CA ASN A 26 -5.92 8.25 -13.68
C ASN A 26 -4.78 7.22 -13.69
N THR A 27 -3.93 7.28 -12.67
CA THR A 27 -2.69 6.47 -12.60
C THR A 27 -2.92 4.94 -12.63
N TYR A 28 -4.19 4.49 -12.54
CA TYR A 28 -4.54 3.08 -12.79
C TYR A 28 -4.13 2.61 -14.19
N GLU A 29 -4.04 3.50 -15.19
CA GLU A 29 -3.63 3.17 -16.55
C GLU A 29 -2.21 2.62 -16.62
N GLU A 30 -1.31 3.13 -15.75
CA GLU A 30 0.05 2.60 -15.63
C GLU A 30 0.06 1.16 -15.11
N VAL A 31 -0.85 0.84 -14.19
CA VAL A 31 -1.01 -0.52 -13.70
C VAL A 31 -1.52 -1.43 -14.81
N GLU A 32 -2.53 -0.99 -15.58
CA GLU A 32 -3.10 -1.77 -16.70
C GLU A 32 -2.09 -2.04 -17.80
N LYS A 33 -1.20 -1.11 -18.12
CA LYS A 33 -0.12 -1.32 -19.10
C LYS A 33 0.82 -2.46 -18.70
N HIS A 34 1.04 -2.63 -17.38
CA HIS A 34 2.01 -3.59 -16.87
C HIS A 34 1.39 -4.92 -16.42
N PHE A 35 0.08 -4.90 -16.08
CA PHE A 35 -0.64 -6.04 -15.51
C PHE A 35 -1.95 -6.27 -16.28
N ARG A 36 -1.91 -7.11 -17.31
CA ARG A 36 -3.06 -7.35 -18.21
C ARG A 36 -4.15 -8.29 -17.68
N SER A 37 -4.00 -8.87 -16.48
CA SER A 37 -4.96 -9.87 -15.99
C SER A 37 -5.43 -9.57 -14.57
N LYS A 38 -6.71 -9.87 -14.29
CA LYS A 38 -7.30 -9.84 -12.95
C LYS A 38 -7.16 -8.52 -12.21
N ILE A 39 -7.41 -7.41 -12.93
CA ILE A 39 -7.48 -6.07 -12.35
C ILE A 39 -8.95 -5.77 -12.02
N ILE A 40 -9.19 -5.33 -10.80
CA ILE A 40 -10.49 -4.88 -10.32
C ILE A 40 -10.37 -3.42 -9.94
N LYS A 41 -11.17 -2.57 -10.56
CA LYS A 41 -11.20 -1.14 -10.26
C LYS A 41 -12.52 -0.75 -9.62
N PHE A 42 -12.47 0.11 -8.62
CA PHE A 42 -13.68 0.74 -8.10
C PHE A 42 -13.40 2.15 -7.55
N LYS A 43 -14.35 3.03 -7.76
CA LYS A 43 -14.34 4.37 -7.17
C LYS A 43 -14.90 4.32 -5.76
N ASN A 44 -14.10 4.74 -4.77
CA ASN A 44 -14.47 4.79 -3.35
C ASN A 44 -14.66 6.21 -2.82
N GLN A 45 -14.24 7.22 -3.60
CA GLN A 45 -14.24 8.61 -3.15
C GLN A 45 -14.55 9.59 -4.28
N SER A 46 -14.99 10.78 -3.89
CA SER A 46 -15.06 11.99 -4.68
C SER A 46 -14.20 13.07 -4.05
N LEU A 47 -13.92 14.13 -4.80
CA LEU A 47 -13.17 15.27 -4.25
C LEU A 47 -13.93 15.88 -3.06
N GLY A 48 -13.23 16.07 -1.93
CA GLY A 48 -13.81 16.63 -0.72
C GLY A 48 -14.47 15.62 0.22
N ASP A 49 -14.54 14.33 -0.16
CA ASP A 49 -15.03 13.30 0.77
C ASP A 49 -14.11 13.24 2.00
N ARG A 50 -14.70 13.11 3.19
CA ARG A 50 -14.00 12.94 4.46
C ARG A 50 -13.45 11.53 4.57
N LEU A 51 -12.34 11.36 5.30
CA LEU A 51 -11.62 10.08 5.39
C LEU A 51 -12.48 8.94 5.93
N GLU A 52 -13.34 9.19 6.91
CA GLU A 52 -14.23 8.17 7.46
C GLU A 52 -15.30 7.71 6.47
N ILE A 53 -15.72 8.57 5.55
CA ILE A 53 -16.65 8.22 4.46
C ILE A 53 -15.91 7.37 3.41
N ILE A 54 -14.66 7.74 3.09
CA ILE A 54 -13.81 6.96 2.18
C ILE A 54 -13.55 5.57 2.78
N LEU A 55 -13.24 5.49 4.08
CA LEU A 55 -13.05 4.23 4.81
C LEU A 55 -14.30 3.32 4.68
N SER A 56 -15.46 3.87 4.97
CA SER A 56 -16.73 3.12 4.90
C SER A 56 -17.01 2.59 3.49
N LYS A 57 -16.95 3.46 2.47
CA LYS A 57 -17.17 3.08 1.07
C LYS A 57 -16.15 2.04 0.58
N THR A 58 -14.90 2.16 1.01
CA THR A 58 -13.83 1.22 0.63
C THR A 58 -14.08 -0.14 1.28
N SER A 59 -14.36 -0.15 2.58
CA SER A 59 -14.61 -1.39 3.33
C SER A 59 -15.79 -2.16 2.75
N GLU A 60 -16.90 -1.48 2.44
CA GLU A 60 -18.07 -2.12 1.83
C GLU A 60 -17.75 -2.77 0.47
N LYS A 61 -17.11 -2.00 -0.42
CA LYS A 61 -16.80 -2.49 -1.77
C LYS A 61 -15.74 -3.57 -1.76
N PHE A 62 -14.71 -3.40 -0.95
CA PHE A 62 -13.64 -4.38 -0.83
C PHE A 62 -14.12 -5.69 -0.21
N SER A 63 -15.03 -5.64 0.78
CA SER A 63 -15.65 -6.83 1.35
C SER A 63 -16.40 -7.66 0.29
N LYS A 64 -17.12 -7.01 -0.63
CA LYS A 64 -17.80 -7.70 -1.75
C LYS A 64 -16.80 -8.38 -2.69
N ILE A 65 -15.64 -7.73 -2.94
CA ILE A 65 -14.56 -8.29 -3.78
C ILE A 65 -13.95 -9.51 -3.09
N VAL A 66 -13.61 -9.38 -1.80
CA VAL A 66 -13.03 -10.47 -1.00
C VAL A 66 -13.95 -11.68 -0.96
N LYS A 67 -15.26 -11.47 -0.73
CA LYS A 67 -16.25 -12.55 -0.76
C LYS A 67 -16.34 -13.27 -2.12
N LYS A 68 -16.08 -12.54 -3.23
CA LYS A 68 -16.12 -13.12 -4.59
C LYS A 68 -14.85 -13.88 -4.94
N ILE A 69 -13.68 -13.38 -4.47
CA ILE A 69 -12.36 -13.93 -4.84
C ILE A 69 -11.93 -15.03 -3.87
N GLU A 70 -12.31 -14.90 -2.59
CA GLU A 70 -11.87 -15.76 -1.48
C GLU A 70 -10.34 -15.90 -1.44
N PRO A 71 -9.60 -14.77 -1.30
CA PRO A 71 -8.14 -14.79 -1.38
C PRO A 71 -7.51 -15.45 -0.15
N ASP A 72 -6.44 -16.21 -0.33
CA ASP A 72 -5.63 -16.77 0.77
C ASP A 72 -4.79 -15.70 1.45
N LEU A 73 -4.42 -14.65 0.74
CA LEU A 73 -3.55 -13.57 1.22
C LEU A 73 -3.98 -12.21 0.64
N ILE A 74 -4.10 -11.22 1.51
CA ILE A 74 -4.24 -9.81 1.14
C ILE A 74 -2.89 -9.13 1.39
N VAL A 75 -2.35 -8.47 0.34
CA VAL A 75 -1.11 -7.67 0.46
C VAL A 75 -1.47 -6.20 0.39
N ILE A 76 -1.08 -5.47 1.41
CA ILE A 76 -1.39 -4.05 1.60
C ILE A 76 -0.08 -3.26 1.58
N HIS A 77 -0.06 -2.14 0.87
CA HIS A 77 1.09 -1.24 0.83
C HIS A 77 0.70 0.14 1.36
N GLY A 78 1.51 0.65 2.28
CA GLY A 78 1.41 2.03 2.76
C GLY A 78 0.39 2.24 3.89
N ASP A 79 -0.12 3.47 3.97
CA ASP A 79 -0.70 4.07 5.16
C ASP A 79 -1.96 4.89 4.89
N ARG A 80 -2.53 4.73 3.72
CA ARG A 80 -3.76 5.45 3.38
C ARG A 80 -5.00 4.80 3.99
N VAL A 81 -6.08 5.54 4.01
CA VAL A 81 -7.37 5.06 4.53
C VAL A 81 -7.87 3.81 3.78
N GLU A 82 -7.52 3.65 2.51
CA GLU A 82 -7.82 2.45 1.73
C GLU A 82 -7.03 1.23 2.22
N ALA A 83 -5.79 1.45 2.67
CA ALA A 83 -4.99 0.41 3.31
C ALA A 83 -5.63 -0.06 4.62
N LEU A 84 -6.12 0.88 5.44
CA LEU A 84 -6.84 0.57 6.67
C LEU A 84 -8.12 -0.23 6.39
N ALA A 85 -8.91 0.20 5.40
CA ALA A 85 -10.12 -0.53 4.99
C ALA A 85 -9.81 -1.97 4.59
N SER A 86 -8.73 -2.16 3.83
CA SER A 86 -8.30 -3.49 3.36
C SER A 86 -7.82 -4.37 4.52
N ALA A 87 -7.10 -3.80 5.49
CA ALA A 87 -6.63 -4.50 6.67
C ALA A 87 -7.80 -4.92 7.59
N LEU A 88 -8.79 -4.02 7.79
CA LEU A 88 -10.01 -4.33 8.54
C LEU A 88 -10.77 -5.48 7.90
N VAL A 89 -11.01 -5.43 6.58
CA VAL A 89 -11.73 -6.48 5.88
C VAL A 89 -10.98 -7.80 5.94
N GLY A 90 -9.66 -7.80 5.75
CA GLY A 90 -8.83 -9.00 5.85
C GLY A 90 -8.89 -9.63 7.24
N SER A 91 -8.62 -8.84 8.28
CA SER A 91 -8.60 -9.28 9.66
C SER A 91 -9.96 -9.83 10.12
N LEU A 92 -11.06 -9.11 9.85
CA LEU A 92 -12.40 -9.51 10.27
C LEU A 92 -12.95 -10.74 9.52
N ASN A 93 -12.38 -11.04 8.35
CA ASN A 93 -12.72 -12.25 7.59
C ASN A 93 -11.71 -13.39 7.79
N HIS A 94 -10.78 -13.27 8.76
CA HIS A 94 -9.75 -14.26 9.07
C HIS A 94 -8.84 -14.60 7.87
N ILE A 95 -8.61 -13.63 6.98
CA ILE A 95 -7.73 -13.77 5.83
C ILE A 95 -6.33 -13.32 6.21
N LEU A 96 -5.32 -14.11 5.82
CA LEU A 96 -3.93 -13.73 6.05
C LEU A 96 -3.65 -12.37 5.39
N THR A 97 -3.06 -11.45 6.14
CA THR A 97 -2.81 -10.08 5.67
C THR A 97 -1.34 -9.73 5.84
N ALA A 98 -0.72 -9.24 4.78
CA ALA A 98 0.66 -8.77 4.78
C ALA A 98 0.72 -7.25 4.56
N HIS A 99 1.48 -6.55 5.38
CA HIS A 99 1.68 -5.11 5.32
C HIS A 99 3.09 -4.77 4.84
N ILE A 100 3.18 -3.98 3.77
CA ILE A 100 4.43 -3.44 3.23
C ILE A 100 4.58 -2.00 3.70
N GLU A 101 5.80 -1.62 4.14
CA GLU A 101 6.18 -0.30 4.67
C GLU A 101 5.51 0.06 6.01
N GLY A 102 5.16 -0.96 6.81
CA GLY A 102 4.78 -0.75 8.19
C GLY A 102 5.94 -0.24 9.05
N GLY A 103 5.61 0.47 10.14
CA GLY A 103 6.60 0.91 11.13
C GLY A 103 7.39 2.16 10.79
N GLU A 104 7.20 2.78 9.63
CA GLU A 104 7.76 4.10 9.33
C GLU A 104 7.01 5.21 10.08
N VAL A 105 7.60 6.41 10.16
CA VAL A 105 7.04 7.59 10.85
C VAL A 105 7.19 8.82 9.96
N SER A 106 6.11 9.57 9.79
CA SER A 106 6.03 10.79 8.98
C SER A 106 5.58 12.02 9.77
N GLY A 107 5.06 11.84 10.99
CA GLY A 107 4.55 12.93 11.84
C GLY A 107 3.14 13.40 11.47
N THR A 108 2.39 12.61 10.70
CA THR A 108 1.03 12.94 10.26
C THR A 108 0.01 11.91 10.75
N ILE A 109 -1.27 12.11 10.42
CA ILE A 109 -2.34 11.13 10.68
C ILE A 109 -2.03 9.75 10.03
N ASP A 110 -1.23 9.74 8.97
CA ASP A 110 -0.85 8.54 8.26
C ASP A 110 -0.07 7.58 9.17
N ASP A 111 0.67 8.09 10.16
CA ASP A 111 1.33 7.24 11.17
C ASP A 111 0.34 6.43 11.98
N THR A 112 -0.76 7.06 12.40
CA THR A 112 -1.82 6.37 13.14
C THR A 112 -2.46 5.29 12.28
N ILE A 113 -2.76 5.61 11.03
CA ILE A 113 -3.33 4.67 10.06
C ILE A 113 -2.35 3.52 9.80
N ARG A 114 -1.08 3.81 9.55
CA ARG A 114 -0.01 2.83 9.32
C ARG A 114 0.13 1.86 10.50
N HIS A 115 0.12 2.39 11.71
CA HIS A 115 0.22 1.55 12.91
C HIS A 115 -1.03 0.69 13.10
N ALA A 116 -2.22 1.21 12.80
CA ALA A 116 -3.46 0.42 12.82
C ALA A 116 -3.43 -0.71 11.77
N VAL A 117 -2.99 -0.42 10.55
CA VAL A 117 -2.78 -1.44 9.49
C VAL A 117 -1.79 -2.50 9.94
N THR A 118 -0.67 -2.10 10.56
CA THR A 118 0.29 -3.04 11.16
C THR A 118 -0.38 -3.96 12.16
N LYS A 119 -1.16 -3.42 13.11
CA LYS A 119 -1.84 -4.23 14.15
C LYS A 119 -2.89 -5.19 13.61
N LEU A 120 -3.48 -4.90 12.45
CA LEU A 120 -4.46 -5.74 11.77
C LEU A 120 -3.81 -6.75 10.81
N SER A 121 -2.48 -6.71 10.65
CA SER A 121 -1.75 -7.56 9.71
C SER A 121 -0.99 -8.68 10.44
N HIS A 122 -0.72 -9.77 9.74
CA HIS A 122 -0.06 -10.96 10.25
C HIS A 122 1.42 -11.06 9.83
N ILE A 123 1.77 -10.47 8.68
CA ILE A 123 3.10 -10.48 8.09
C ILE A 123 3.51 -9.05 7.79
N HIS A 124 4.77 -8.71 8.09
CA HIS A 124 5.26 -7.33 7.97
C HIS A 124 6.53 -7.28 7.13
N PHE A 125 6.47 -6.53 6.04
CA PHE A 125 7.61 -6.22 5.19
C PHE A 125 8.02 -4.77 5.43
N VAL A 126 9.15 -4.56 6.11
CA VAL A 126 9.60 -3.22 6.55
C VAL A 126 10.77 -2.72 5.74
N GLY A 127 10.85 -1.39 5.58
CA GLY A 127 11.89 -0.71 4.80
C GLY A 127 13.23 -0.55 5.53
N SER A 128 13.22 -0.59 6.86
CA SER A 128 14.40 -0.26 7.66
C SER A 128 14.50 -1.07 8.96
N PRO A 129 15.73 -1.19 9.54
CA PRO A 129 15.91 -1.76 10.88
C PRO A 129 15.15 -0.97 11.97
N ALA A 130 15.02 0.34 11.80
CA ALA A 130 14.29 1.20 12.74
C ALA A 130 12.79 0.86 12.73
N ALA A 131 12.19 0.70 11.54
CA ALA A 131 10.81 0.25 11.38
C ALA A 131 10.60 -1.14 11.97
N LYS A 132 11.51 -2.09 11.72
CA LYS A 132 11.48 -3.44 12.33
C LYS A 132 11.44 -3.36 13.86
N ASN A 133 12.32 -2.54 14.45
CA ASN A 133 12.37 -2.38 15.91
C ASN A 133 11.07 -1.78 16.45
N ARG A 134 10.50 -0.80 15.76
CA ARG A 134 9.23 -0.17 16.15
C ARG A 134 8.09 -1.16 16.15
N ILE A 135 7.91 -1.92 15.08
CA ILE A 135 6.86 -2.96 14.98
C ILE A 135 7.05 -4.03 16.06
N THR A 136 8.29 -4.44 16.33
CA THR A 136 8.59 -5.36 17.42
C THR A 136 8.14 -4.80 18.78
N LYS A 137 8.38 -3.51 19.05
CA LYS A 137 7.92 -2.83 20.27
C LYS A 137 6.40 -2.68 20.33
N MET A 138 5.73 -2.67 19.19
CA MET A 138 4.26 -2.71 19.14
C MET A 138 3.68 -4.10 19.48
N GLY A 139 4.55 -5.09 19.70
CA GLY A 139 4.13 -6.44 20.13
C GLY A 139 3.94 -7.41 18.96
N GLU A 140 4.40 -7.09 17.75
CA GLU A 140 4.32 -8.00 16.63
C GLU A 140 5.36 -9.13 16.72
N ILE A 141 5.02 -10.30 16.20
CA ILE A 141 5.85 -11.50 16.29
C ILE A 141 7.09 -11.36 15.40
N LYS A 142 8.28 -11.32 16.01
CA LYS A 142 9.56 -11.05 15.32
C LYS A 142 9.82 -11.90 14.08
N LYS A 143 9.44 -13.19 14.10
CA LYS A 143 9.61 -14.10 12.96
C LYS A 143 8.73 -13.77 11.76
N HIS A 144 7.70 -12.94 11.94
CA HIS A 144 6.82 -12.47 10.87
C HIS A 144 7.20 -11.07 10.35
N ILE A 145 8.33 -10.49 10.84
CA ILE A 145 8.79 -9.17 10.43
C ILE A 145 10.06 -9.33 9.56
N PHE A 146 9.92 -9.01 8.28
CA PHE A 146 10.98 -9.12 7.27
C PHE A 146 11.47 -7.75 6.87
N ASN A 147 12.75 -7.45 7.11
CA ASN A 147 13.38 -6.23 6.58
C ASN A 147 13.78 -6.47 5.13
N ILE A 148 13.06 -5.86 4.19
CA ILE A 148 13.25 -6.05 2.75
C ILE A 148 13.85 -4.83 2.05
N GLY A 149 14.09 -3.73 2.77
CA GLY A 149 14.37 -2.43 2.16
C GLY A 149 13.12 -1.77 1.58
N SER A 150 13.30 -0.63 0.89
CA SER A 150 12.21 0.08 0.24
C SER A 150 12.10 -0.33 -1.24
N PRO A 151 10.96 -0.87 -1.69
CA PRO A 151 10.71 -1.18 -3.10
C PRO A 151 10.80 0.06 -4.02
N ASP A 152 10.48 1.23 -3.50
CA ASP A 152 10.54 2.50 -4.25
C ASP A 152 11.97 2.90 -4.54
N ILE A 153 12.86 2.80 -3.55
CA ILE A 153 14.31 3.04 -3.73
C ILE A 153 14.88 2.07 -4.75
N ASP A 154 14.55 0.78 -4.68
CA ASP A 154 14.96 -0.22 -5.66
C ASP A 154 14.55 0.15 -7.08
N THR A 155 13.36 0.71 -7.23
CA THR A 155 12.84 1.15 -8.53
C THR A 155 13.62 2.35 -9.07
N ILE A 156 13.96 3.32 -8.20
CA ILE A 156 14.75 4.50 -8.54
C ILE A 156 16.18 4.09 -8.95
N VAL A 157 16.81 3.22 -8.18
CA VAL A 157 18.19 2.77 -8.43
C VAL A 157 18.26 1.94 -9.73
N LYS A 158 17.28 1.09 -10.00
CA LYS A 158 17.23 0.27 -11.24
C LYS A 158 16.90 1.07 -12.49
N LYS A 159 16.08 2.10 -12.38
CA LYS A 159 15.88 3.08 -13.44
C LYS A 159 17.03 4.06 -13.34
N LYS A 160 18.02 4.01 -14.26
CA LYS A 160 18.93 5.12 -14.47
C LYS A 160 18.08 6.36 -14.77
N LEU A 161 17.76 7.15 -13.74
CA LEU A 161 17.01 8.38 -13.95
C LEU A 161 17.82 9.25 -14.91
N PRO A 162 17.20 9.82 -15.95
CA PRO A 162 17.89 10.78 -16.79
C PRO A 162 18.41 11.90 -15.87
N THR A 163 19.67 12.28 -16.05
CA THR A 163 20.25 13.42 -15.32
C THR A 163 19.38 14.63 -15.62
N ILE A 164 18.61 15.09 -14.64
CA ILE A 164 17.79 16.29 -14.79
C ILE A 164 18.76 17.47 -14.91
N LYS A 165 19.12 17.83 -16.14
CA LYS A 165 19.83 19.07 -16.46
C LYS A 165 18.82 20.23 -16.41
N ASN A 166 18.26 20.50 -15.24
CA ASN A 166 17.48 21.71 -15.03
C ASN A 166 18.28 22.66 -14.13
N PRO A 167 18.88 23.72 -14.68
CA PRO A 167 19.67 24.68 -13.91
C PRO A 167 18.82 25.47 -12.89
N ASN A 168 17.50 25.37 -12.93
CA ASN A 168 16.58 26.10 -12.06
C ASN A 168 16.12 25.29 -10.82
N ILE A 169 16.54 24.05 -10.64
CA ILE A 169 16.32 23.30 -9.40
C ILE A 169 17.47 23.61 -8.45
N THR A 170 17.52 24.85 -7.99
CA THR A 170 18.38 25.25 -6.89
C THR A 170 17.62 25.05 -5.58
N ARG A 171 17.94 23.97 -4.88
CA ARG A 171 17.62 23.69 -3.45
C ARG A 171 16.14 23.56 -3.11
N TYR A 172 15.73 22.34 -2.76
CA TYR A 172 14.64 22.18 -1.81
C TYR A 172 15.00 22.90 -0.51
N PRO A 173 14.10 23.69 0.09
CA PRO A 173 14.35 24.25 1.41
C PRO A 173 14.61 23.10 2.39
N ALA A 174 15.69 23.19 3.14
CA ALA A 174 16.00 22.28 4.23
C ALA A 174 14.83 22.35 5.23
N GLY A 175 14.02 21.30 5.30
CA GLY A 175 12.83 21.23 6.18
C GLY A 175 11.71 20.33 5.68
N LEU A 176 11.89 19.65 4.54
CA LEU A 176 10.90 18.69 3.99
C LEU A 176 11.50 17.28 3.83
N LEU A 177 12.30 16.87 4.78
CA LEU A 177 12.71 15.47 4.96
C LEU A 177 12.31 15.02 6.36
#